data_04e9f283a2a17b2c3603e0d71b901f5f
#
_entry.id   04e9f283a2a17b2c3603e0d71b901f5f
#
_cell.length_a   1.000
_cell.length_b   1.000
_cell.length_c   1.000
_cell.angle_alpha   90.00
_cell.angle_beta   90.00
_cell.angle_gamma   90.00
#
_symmetry.space_group_name_H-M   'P 1'
#
loop_
_entity.id
_entity.type
_entity.pdbx_description
1 polymer ?
#
loop_
_entity_poly.entity_id
_entity_poly.type
_entity_poly.pdbx_seq_one_letter_code
_entity_poly.pdbx_strand_id
1 'polypeptide(L)'
;MKHCFYILLFFFSVQGSLASEPKKLMCDVDVSILEGDEISFCSADPNFIHATLGFIAYAWTGPQTGSSSSLQPTSSGQYIVTAIDAVGCVSKDTIQVTINPSPVGVVLSSEGNVLCPGGAGSLLSLTEPFASYLWSDGSTNSTLQITQGGTYTVDIVDFKGCTATSAITILQPNFEINLNGSETVCSGSTTTIVASGGGSYLWSTGETSASIVVSPTANTTYSVIIMNGSCSTTLSQPIYYLDIPAATIEDTFYVNPGNYVELSGPDGYTSYTWTPYQNLSSFSTQLTNFIGDSTTHFNVFSTAPNGCERNDSIVVIVIRFDVPTGFSPNGDLVNDQFVIPGIEAFDVQVTVFNRWGDKVYESDHYNNDWDGTCGTPLCIGNGPLPEGTYYYSITVSNSQIDGFTTIKR
;
A
#
# COMPACT_ATOMS: atom_id res chain seq x y z
N MET A 1 -5.54 -80.54 12.96
CA MET A 1 -5.54 -81.94 12.38
C MET A 1 -4.13 -82.27 11.93
N LYS A 2 -3.50 -83.27 12.57
CA LYS A 2 -2.13 -83.73 12.26
C LYS A 2 -2.20 -84.67 11.08
N HIS A 3 -1.60 -84.31 9.91
CA HIS A 3 -1.45 -85.17 8.77
C HIS A 3 0.03 -85.48 8.58
N CYS A 4 0.40 -86.76 8.83
CA CYS A 4 1.69 -87.33 8.44
C CYS A 4 1.63 -87.87 7.03
N PHE A 5 2.43 -87.29 6.11
CA PHE A 5 2.65 -87.88 4.79
C PHE A 5 3.91 -88.79 4.86
N TYR A 6 3.71 -90.07 4.48
CA TYR A 6 4.80 -90.98 4.29
C TYR A 6 5.37 -90.87 2.90
N ILE A 7 6.65 -90.51 2.76
CA ILE A 7 7.39 -90.70 1.50
C ILE A 7 7.98 -92.10 1.52
N LEU A 8 7.48 -92.98 0.60
CA LEU A 8 8.03 -94.30 0.37
C LEU A 8 9.18 -94.22 -0.61
N LEU A 9 10.44 -94.42 -0.16
CA LEU A 9 11.60 -94.61 -1.05
C LEU A 9 11.80 -96.11 -1.24
N PHE A 10 11.59 -96.60 -2.51
CA PHE A 10 11.97 -97.95 -2.92
C PHE A 10 13.47 -98.02 -3.15
N PHE A 11 14.19 -98.81 -2.34
CA PHE A 11 15.51 -99.37 -2.64
C PHE A 11 15.40 -100.87 -2.89
N PHE A 12 15.93 -101.28 -4.08
CA PHE A 12 16.09 -102.70 -4.45
C PHE A 12 17.20 -103.35 -3.72
N SER A 13 16.95 -104.64 -3.33
CA SER A 13 17.58 -105.64 -2.53
C SER A 13 19.06 -105.94 -2.78
N VAL A 14 19.87 -106.15 -1.71
CA VAL A 14 20.78 -107.27 -1.56
C VAL A 14 20.66 -107.76 -0.12
N GLN A 15 20.54 -109.10 0.03
CA GLN A 15 20.28 -109.85 1.23
C GLN A 15 21.38 -109.68 2.29
N GLY A 16 20.96 -109.49 3.52
CA GLY A 16 21.74 -109.54 4.74
C GLY A 16 20.83 -109.27 5.94
N SER A 17 20.42 -110.36 6.60
CA SER A 17 19.60 -110.43 7.80
C SER A 17 20.11 -109.52 8.90
N LEU A 18 19.32 -108.60 9.31
CA LEU A 18 19.02 -108.15 10.68
C LEU A 18 17.85 -107.14 10.62
N ALA A 19 16.70 -107.63 11.06
CA ALA A 19 15.52 -106.78 11.19
C ALA A 19 15.77 -105.72 12.29
N SER A 20 16.10 -104.52 11.90
CA SER A 20 15.88 -103.36 12.74
C SER A 20 14.50 -102.80 12.36
N GLU A 21 13.60 -102.82 13.28
CA GLU A 21 12.29 -102.18 13.15
C GLU A 21 12.50 -100.72 12.60
N PRO A 22 11.69 -100.24 11.68
CA PRO A 22 11.77 -98.85 11.24
C PRO A 22 11.52 -97.95 12.42
N LYS A 23 12.55 -97.23 12.87
CA LYS A 23 12.42 -96.15 13.85
C LYS A 23 11.32 -95.24 13.36
N LYS A 24 10.14 -95.34 14.07
CA LYS A 24 9.03 -94.46 13.81
C LYS A 24 9.54 -93.03 14.04
N LEU A 25 9.70 -92.29 12.99
CA LEU A 25 10.01 -90.85 13.07
C LEU A 25 8.84 -90.19 13.79
N MET A 26 9.04 -89.89 15.06
CA MET A 26 8.06 -89.09 15.80
C MET A 26 8.22 -87.65 15.40
N CYS A 27 7.17 -87.05 14.78
CA CYS A 27 7.05 -85.62 14.57
C CYS A 27 6.65 -85.02 15.92
N ASP A 28 7.65 -84.48 16.64
CA ASP A 28 7.50 -84.07 18.03
C ASP A 28 7.53 -82.55 18.22
N VAL A 29 7.64 -81.78 17.13
CA VAL A 29 7.73 -80.29 17.11
C VAL A 29 6.65 -79.70 16.25
N ASP A 30 5.74 -78.94 16.85
CA ASP A 30 4.72 -78.18 16.13
C ASP A 30 5.15 -76.74 15.94
N VAL A 31 4.90 -76.21 14.77
CA VAL A 31 5.03 -74.76 14.54
C VAL A 31 3.90 -74.05 15.30
N SER A 32 4.19 -72.95 15.97
CA SER A 32 3.18 -72.05 16.55
C SER A 32 3.49 -70.64 16.15
N ILE A 33 2.45 -69.81 15.99
CA ILE A 33 2.54 -68.40 15.78
C ILE A 33 2.67 -67.75 17.15
N LEU A 34 3.70 -66.90 17.35
CA LEU A 34 4.05 -66.38 18.67
C LEU A 34 3.05 -65.33 19.18
N GLU A 35 2.31 -64.70 18.29
CA GLU A 35 1.25 -63.73 18.60
C GLU A 35 -0.06 -64.40 19.04
N GLY A 36 -0.18 -65.75 18.96
CA GLY A 36 -1.40 -66.53 19.32
C GLY A 36 -2.37 -66.67 18.16
N ASP A 37 -3.67 -66.93 18.48
CA ASP A 37 -4.72 -67.27 17.52
C ASP A 37 -5.27 -66.02 16.81
N GLU A 38 -5.12 -64.82 17.38
CA GLU A 38 -5.59 -63.55 16.84
C GLU A 38 -4.67 -62.39 17.21
N ILE A 39 -4.56 -61.46 16.30
CA ILE A 39 -3.85 -60.17 16.54
C ILE A 39 -4.59 -59.03 15.84
N SER A 40 -4.59 -57.86 16.46
CA SER A 40 -5.12 -56.62 15.91
C SER A 40 -4.10 -55.54 16.02
N PHE A 41 -3.88 -54.79 14.94
CA PHE A 41 -2.98 -53.63 14.92
C PHE A 41 -3.49 -52.56 13.92
N CYS A 42 -2.90 -51.38 13.99
CA CYS A 42 -3.27 -50.27 13.13
C CYS A 42 -2.53 -50.31 11.79
N SER A 43 -3.17 -49.83 10.72
CA SER A 43 -2.59 -49.80 9.39
C SER A 43 -1.30 -48.96 9.29
N ALA A 44 -1.10 -48.00 10.23
CA ALA A 44 0.11 -47.18 10.28
C ALA A 44 1.28 -47.89 11.00
N ASP A 45 1.04 -48.97 11.73
CA ASP A 45 2.07 -49.67 12.52
C ASP A 45 2.59 -50.89 11.74
N PRO A 46 3.88 -50.94 11.39
CA PRO A 46 4.47 -52.07 10.68
C PRO A 46 4.70 -53.24 11.64
N ASN A 47 3.67 -54.03 11.87
CA ASN A 47 3.73 -55.22 12.73
C ASN A 47 4.00 -56.49 11.94
N PHE A 48 4.74 -57.45 12.56
CA PHE A 48 5.04 -58.73 12.00
C PHE A 48 4.33 -59.83 12.82
N ILE A 49 3.97 -60.92 12.16
CA ILE A 49 3.60 -62.19 12.79
C ILE A 49 4.80 -63.13 12.65
N HIS A 50 5.08 -63.89 13.72
CA HIS A 50 6.26 -64.72 13.81
C HIS A 50 5.89 -66.16 14.07
N ALA A 51 6.47 -67.09 13.29
CA ALA A 51 6.44 -68.51 13.58
C ALA A 51 7.62 -68.92 14.47
N THR A 52 7.43 -69.91 15.33
CA THR A 52 8.51 -70.49 16.12
C THR A 52 9.66 -70.92 15.24
N LEU A 53 10.91 -70.64 15.69
CA LEU A 53 12.13 -71.00 14.99
C LEU A 53 12.50 -72.48 15.14
N GLY A 54 13.36 -72.96 14.23
CA GLY A 54 13.87 -74.35 14.31
C GLY A 54 13.43 -75.25 13.13
N PHE A 55 12.65 -74.73 12.19
CA PHE A 55 12.24 -75.38 10.97
C PHE A 55 13.15 -75.02 9.81
N ILE A 56 13.27 -75.92 8.86
CA ILE A 56 14.12 -75.74 7.67
C ILE A 56 13.41 -74.94 6.56
N ALA A 57 12.09 -74.89 6.58
CA ALA A 57 11.28 -74.14 5.61
C ALA A 57 9.99 -73.63 6.25
N TYR A 58 9.54 -72.49 5.80
CA TYR A 58 8.26 -71.85 6.13
C TYR A 58 7.49 -71.45 4.88
N ALA A 59 6.18 -71.59 4.94
CA ALA A 59 5.30 -71.09 3.89
C ALA A 59 4.06 -70.48 4.53
N TRP A 60 3.86 -69.19 4.36
CA TRP A 60 2.66 -68.47 4.75
C TRP A 60 1.67 -68.46 3.61
N THR A 61 0.40 -68.70 3.94
CA THR A 61 -0.71 -68.63 2.99
C THR A 61 -1.86 -67.82 3.63
N GLY A 62 -2.68 -67.16 2.79
CA GLY A 62 -3.73 -66.24 3.22
C GLY A 62 -3.84 -65.06 2.28
N PRO A 63 -4.26 -63.86 2.77
CA PRO A 63 -4.34 -62.67 1.95
C PRO A 63 -2.99 -62.25 1.34
N GLN A 64 -1.89 -62.67 1.98
CA GLN A 64 -0.51 -62.47 1.52
C GLN A 64 0.29 -63.74 1.76
N THR A 65 1.27 -63.98 0.94
CA THR A 65 2.17 -65.15 1.01
C THR A 65 3.57 -64.77 1.41
N GLY A 66 4.30 -65.69 2.03
CA GLY A 66 5.70 -65.50 2.44
C GLY A 66 6.41 -66.80 2.70
N SER A 67 7.76 -66.79 2.74
CA SER A 67 8.60 -67.99 2.96
C SER A 67 9.60 -67.82 4.10
N SER A 68 9.49 -66.77 4.89
CA SER A 68 10.32 -66.52 6.09
C SER A 68 9.62 -67.02 7.35
N SER A 69 10.36 -67.13 8.44
CA SER A 69 9.80 -67.40 9.79
C SER A 69 8.94 -66.22 10.31
N SER A 70 8.97 -65.06 9.67
CA SER A 70 8.10 -63.92 9.93
C SER A 70 7.45 -63.38 8.69
N LEU A 71 6.25 -62.81 8.81
CA LEU A 71 5.51 -62.12 7.75
C LEU A 71 4.96 -60.81 8.27
N GLN A 72 5.03 -59.75 7.48
CA GLN A 72 4.34 -58.51 7.75
C GLN A 72 2.99 -58.46 7.00
N PRO A 73 1.87 -58.64 7.69
CA PRO A 73 0.57 -58.60 7.01
C PRO A 73 0.25 -57.21 6.53
N THR A 74 -0.27 -57.10 5.29
CA THR A 74 -0.76 -55.87 4.69
C THR A 74 -2.28 -55.82 4.50
N SER A 75 -2.96 -56.91 4.86
CA SER A 75 -4.42 -57.02 4.75
C SER A 75 -4.98 -57.87 5.89
N SER A 76 -6.16 -57.54 6.36
CA SER A 76 -6.90 -58.34 7.32
C SER A 76 -7.28 -59.68 6.75
N GLY A 77 -7.26 -60.71 7.58
CA GLY A 77 -7.70 -62.06 7.16
C GLY A 77 -6.99 -63.16 7.96
N GLN A 78 -7.30 -64.40 7.59
CA GLN A 78 -6.66 -65.57 8.19
C GLN A 78 -5.34 -65.88 7.47
N TYR A 79 -4.26 -65.99 8.24
CA TYR A 79 -2.94 -66.40 7.77
C TYR A 79 -2.62 -67.78 8.35
N ILE A 80 -2.06 -68.67 7.54
CA ILE A 80 -1.68 -70.00 7.88
C ILE A 80 -0.17 -70.15 7.64
N VAL A 81 0.60 -70.48 8.65
CA VAL A 81 1.98 -70.91 8.46
C VAL A 81 2.06 -72.40 8.32
N THR A 82 2.79 -72.87 7.36
CA THR A 82 3.17 -74.28 7.18
C THR A 82 4.68 -74.32 7.32
N ALA A 83 5.20 -75.13 8.28
CA ALA A 83 6.65 -75.28 8.49
C ALA A 83 7.06 -76.74 8.36
N ILE A 84 8.30 -76.94 7.91
CA ILE A 84 8.91 -78.27 7.70
C ILE A 84 10.14 -78.36 8.60
N ASP A 85 10.26 -79.38 9.39
CA ASP A 85 11.42 -79.65 10.24
C ASP A 85 12.55 -80.35 9.49
N ALA A 86 13.71 -80.56 10.15
CA ALA A 86 14.88 -81.23 9.60
C ALA A 86 14.68 -82.70 9.22
N VAL A 87 13.61 -83.31 9.71
CA VAL A 87 13.29 -84.71 9.40
C VAL A 87 12.12 -84.86 8.46
N GLY A 88 11.60 -83.75 7.92
CA GLY A 88 10.57 -83.68 6.86
C GLY A 88 9.13 -83.68 7.44
N CYS A 89 8.94 -83.52 8.73
CA CYS A 89 7.61 -83.35 9.29
C CYS A 89 7.03 -81.98 8.98
N VAL A 90 5.74 -81.97 8.62
CA VAL A 90 4.99 -80.74 8.28
C VAL A 90 4.00 -80.46 9.41
N SER A 91 4.10 -79.24 9.96
CA SER A 91 3.10 -78.71 10.91
C SER A 91 2.52 -77.40 10.43
N LYS A 92 1.37 -77.05 10.95
CA LYS A 92 0.65 -75.82 10.58
C LYS A 92 0.06 -75.15 11.79
N ASP A 93 0.05 -73.82 11.73
CA ASP A 93 -0.65 -73.01 12.71
C ASP A 93 -1.38 -71.85 11.98
N THR A 94 -2.34 -71.24 12.63
CA THR A 94 -3.26 -70.31 12.01
C THR A 94 -3.49 -69.11 12.93
N ILE A 95 -3.43 -67.91 12.38
CA ILE A 95 -3.75 -66.65 13.08
C ILE A 95 -4.79 -65.85 12.32
N GLN A 96 -5.70 -65.23 13.05
CA GLN A 96 -6.59 -64.20 12.51
C GLN A 96 -5.96 -62.83 12.71
N VAL A 97 -5.69 -62.12 11.59
CA VAL A 97 -5.13 -60.77 11.62
C VAL A 97 -6.24 -59.78 11.32
N THR A 98 -6.36 -58.73 12.16
CA THR A 98 -7.24 -57.59 11.93
C THR A 98 -6.39 -56.33 11.83
N ILE A 99 -6.38 -55.70 10.66
CA ILE A 99 -5.73 -54.40 10.46
C ILE A 99 -6.82 -53.31 10.50
N ASN A 100 -6.74 -52.49 11.53
CA ASN A 100 -7.63 -51.34 11.70
C ASN A 100 -7.14 -50.17 10.89
N PRO A 101 -7.99 -49.50 10.09
CA PRO A 101 -7.60 -48.28 9.39
C PRO A 101 -7.28 -47.20 10.41
N SER A 102 -6.35 -46.28 10.05
CA SER A 102 -6.11 -45.06 10.83
C SER A 102 -7.39 -44.24 10.91
N PRO A 103 -7.73 -43.69 12.08
CA PRO A 103 -8.90 -42.83 12.21
C PRO A 103 -8.80 -41.59 11.33
N VAL A 104 -9.94 -41.08 10.86
CA VAL A 104 -10.05 -39.82 10.12
C VAL A 104 -10.87 -38.85 10.94
N GLY A 105 -10.21 -37.84 11.49
CA GLY A 105 -10.87 -36.76 12.21
C GLY A 105 -10.96 -35.50 11.33
N VAL A 106 -12.15 -34.96 11.18
CA VAL A 106 -12.34 -33.64 10.55
C VAL A 106 -12.56 -32.62 11.66
N VAL A 107 -11.67 -31.64 11.74
CA VAL A 107 -11.81 -30.55 12.72
C VAL A 107 -12.77 -29.51 12.14
N LEU A 108 -13.78 -29.16 12.91
CA LEU A 108 -14.75 -28.11 12.61
C LEU A 108 -14.56 -26.92 13.57
N SER A 109 -14.86 -25.75 13.09
CA SER A 109 -14.91 -24.50 13.86
C SER A 109 -16.37 -24.02 13.92
N SER A 110 -16.83 -23.60 15.10
CA SER A 110 -18.21 -23.09 15.30
C SER A 110 -18.49 -21.80 14.50
N GLU A 111 -17.46 -21.00 14.25
CA GLU A 111 -17.54 -19.73 13.53
C GLU A 111 -17.03 -19.85 12.08
N GLY A 112 -16.75 -21.07 11.59
CA GLY A 112 -16.09 -21.30 10.31
C GLY A 112 -14.58 -21.03 10.39
N ASN A 113 -13.95 -20.86 9.22
CA ASN A 113 -12.49 -20.74 9.13
C ASN A 113 -11.96 -19.29 9.28
N VAL A 114 -12.81 -18.34 9.70
CA VAL A 114 -12.44 -16.95 9.93
C VAL A 114 -12.87 -16.53 11.33
N LEU A 115 -11.93 -16.04 12.12
CA LEU A 115 -12.15 -15.55 13.47
C LEU A 115 -12.09 -14.02 13.48
N CYS A 116 -13.16 -13.37 13.92
CA CYS A 116 -13.20 -11.91 13.97
C CYS A 116 -12.32 -11.37 15.11
N PRO A 117 -11.52 -10.32 14.86
CA PRO A 117 -10.75 -9.67 15.91
C PRO A 117 -11.64 -9.12 17.03
N GLY A 118 -11.26 -9.38 18.30
CA GLY A 118 -12.05 -8.93 19.46
C GLY A 118 -13.35 -9.69 19.71
N GLY A 119 -13.66 -10.73 18.93
CA GLY A 119 -14.81 -11.63 19.16
C GLY A 119 -14.61 -12.57 20.32
N ALA A 120 -15.68 -13.31 20.70
CA ALA A 120 -15.66 -14.29 21.81
C ALA A 120 -14.77 -15.51 21.55
N GLY A 121 -14.16 -15.61 20.38
CA GLY A 121 -13.41 -16.78 19.96
C GLY A 121 -14.27 -17.81 19.24
N SER A 122 -13.69 -18.95 18.90
CA SER A 122 -14.37 -20.07 18.25
C SER A 122 -14.08 -21.38 18.96
N LEU A 123 -15.02 -22.30 18.93
CA LEU A 123 -14.87 -23.64 19.48
C LEU A 123 -14.51 -24.62 18.35
N LEU A 124 -13.34 -25.24 18.46
CA LEU A 124 -12.94 -26.33 17.58
C LEU A 124 -13.44 -27.65 18.14
N SER A 125 -13.95 -28.52 17.28
CA SER A 125 -14.42 -29.86 17.63
C SER A 125 -14.18 -30.83 16.47
N LEU A 126 -14.19 -32.13 16.74
CA LEU A 126 -14.16 -33.16 15.68
C LEU A 126 -15.56 -33.64 15.35
N THR A 127 -15.73 -34.14 14.12
CA THR A 127 -17.02 -34.66 13.61
C THR A 127 -17.44 -35.95 14.35
N GLU A 128 -16.46 -36.72 14.81
CA GLU A 128 -16.68 -38.02 15.49
C GLU A 128 -15.96 -38.03 16.83
N PRO A 129 -16.48 -38.81 17.83
CA PRO A 129 -15.82 -38.97 19.09
C PRO A 129 -14.64 -39.96 19.01
N PHE A 130 -13.56 -39.66 19.76
CA PHE A 130 -12.36 -40.48 19.90
C PHE A 130 -12.10 -40.81 21.35
N ALA A 131 -11.25 -41.80 21.59
CA ALA A 131 -10.90 -42.26 22.96
C ALA A 131 -10.04 -41.21 23.69
N SER A 132 -9.16 -40.50 22.96
CA SER A 132 -8.39 -39.38 23.51
C SER A 132 -8.02 -38.36 22.46
N TYR A 133 -7.66 -37.17 22.94
CA TYR A 133 -7.31 -35.98 22.16
C TYR A 133 -6.05 -35.35 22.77
N LEU A 134 -5.21 -34.78 21.93
CA LEU A 134 -4.10 -33.93 22.32
C LEU A 134 -3.96 -32.80 21.30
N TRP A 135 -4.41 -31.61 21.67
CA TRP A 135 -4.34 -30.42 20.83
C TRP A 135 -2.95 -29.79 20.87
N SER A 136 -2.66 -28.99 19.88
CA SER A 136 -1.38 -28.26 19.73
C SER A 136 -1.05 -27.31 20.89
N ASP A 137 -2.04 -26.91 21.69
CA ASP A 137 -1.83 -26.13 22.93
C ASP A 137 -1.59 -27.01 24.18
N GLY A 138 -1.60 -28.34 24.03
CA GLY A 138 -1.45 -29.34 25.10
C GLY A 138 -2.76 -29.70 25.79
N SER A 139 -3.90 -29.17 25.42
CA SER A 139 -5.20 -29.56 26.01
C SER A 139 -5.64 -30.93 25.50
N THR A 140 -6.40 -31.65 26.36
CA THR A 140 -6.85 -33.03 26.09
C THR A 140 -8.38 -33.17 26.05
N ASN A 141 -9.11 -32.07 26.05
CA ASN A 141 -10.56 -32.10 25.93
C ASN A 141 -10.99 -32.42 24.46
N SER A 142 -12.22 -32.91 24.32
CA SER A 142 -12.80 -33.18 22.99
C SER A 142 -13.01 -31.90 22.14
N THR A 143 -12.89 -30.73 22.77
CA THR A 143 -13.03 -29.40 22.12
C THR A 143 -11.91 -28.49 22.58
N LEU A 144 -11.55 -27.53 21.72
CA LEU A 144 -10.59 -26.46 21.99
C LEU A 144 -11.22 -25.09 21.76
N GLN A 145 -11.22 -24.22 22.77
CA GLN A 145 -11.61 -22.83 22.64
C GLN A 145 -10.42 -22.01 22.15
N ILE A 146 -10.58 -21.32 21.04
CA ILE A 146 -9.55 -20.45 20.47
C ILE A 146 -10.01 -19.00 20.44
N THR A 147 -9.05 -18.05 20.57
CA THR A 147 -9.27 -16.62 20.52
C THR A 147 -8.38 -15.92 19.49
N GLN A 148 -7.52 -16.66 18.81
CA GLN A 148 -6.60 -16.15 17.81
C GLN A 148 -6.62 -17.00 16.56
N GLY A 149 -6.28 -16.39 15.40
CA GLY A 149 -6.06 -17.10 14.17
C GLY A 149 -4.75 -17.91 14.23
N GLY A 150 -4.69 -18.99 13.46
CA GLY A 150 -3.53 -19.85 13.42
C GLY A 150 -3.86 -21.24 12.88
N THR A 151 -2.87 -22.11 12.81
CA THR A 151 -3.06 -23.53 12.50
C THR A 151 -3.07 -24.31 13.80
N TYR A 152 -4.17 -25.03 14.00
CA TYR A 152 -4.39 -25.89 15.17
C TYR A 152 -4.36 -27.34 14.72
N THR A 153 -3.60 -28.16 15.44
CA THR A 153 -3.54 -29.62 15.22
C THR A 153 -4.09 -30.36 16.42
N VAL A 154 -4.62 -31.54 16.17
CA VAL A 154 -5.05 -32.46 17.21
C VAL A 154 -4.58 -33.87 16.86
N ASP A 155 -3.87 -34.51 17.80
CA ASP A 155 -3.57 -35.92 17.76
C ASP A 155 -4.74 -36.66 18.42
N ILE A 156 -5.29 -37.65 17.74
CA ILE A 156 -6.46 -38.42 18.14
C ILE A 156 -6.11 -39.91 18.27
N VAL A 157 -6.72 -40.57 19.22
CA VAL A 157 -6.68 -42.03 19.38
C VAL A 157 -8.10 -42.55 19.31
N ASP A 158 -8.36 -43.50 18.44
CA ASP A 158 -9.68 -44.15 18.37
C ASP A 158 -9.87 -45.19 19.48
N PHE A 159 -11.07 -45.76 19.59
CA PHE A 159 -11.41 -46.78 20.57
C PHE A 159 -10.70 -48.13 20.33
N LYS A 160 -9.97 -48.28 19.23
CA LYS A 160 -9.14 -49.44 18.90
C LYS A 160 -7.65 -49.17 19.15
N GLY A 161 -7.28 -47.95 19.62
CA GLY A 161 -5.92 -47.56 19.92
C GLY A 161 -5.16 -47.01 18.73
N CYS A 162 -5.80 -46.83 17.57
CA CYS A 162 -5.14 -46.28 16.39
C CYS A 162 -5.06 -44.74 16.42
N THR A 163 -3.93 -44.22 16.01
CA THR A 163 -3.61 -42.77 16.05
C THR A 163 -3.74 -42.09 14.70
N ALA A 164 -4.08 -40.84 14.73
CA ALA A 164 -3.98 -39.92 13.56
C ALA A 164 -3.83 -38.48 14.05
N THR A 165 -3.33 -37.61 13.17
CA THR A 165 -3.27 -36.18 13.40
C THR A 165 -4.20 -35.49 12.39
N SER A 166 -4.97 -34.52 12.88
CA SER A 166 -5.82 -33.65 12.07
C SER A 166 -5.47 -32.21 12.31
N ALA A 167 -5.73 -31.35 11.30
CA ALA A 167 -5.41 -29.93 11.36
C ALA A 167 -6.51 -29.06 10.78
N ILE A 168 -6.64 -27.85 11.30
CA ILE A 168 -7.45 -26.77 10.75
C ILE A 168 -6.67 -25.45 10.78
N THR A 169 -6.80 -24.64 9.74
CA THR A 169 -6.25 -23.28 9.74
C THR A 169 -7.39 -22.27 9.86
N ILE A 170 -7.29 -21.42 10.88
CA ILE A 170 -8.23 -20.33 11.16
C ILE A 170 -7.58 -19.02 10.77
N LEU A 171 -8.20 -18.29 9.85
CA LEU A 171 -7.78 -16.96 9.45
C LEU A 171 -8.30 -15.92 10.44
N GLN A 172 -7.49 -14.92 10.76
CA GLN A 172 -7.91 -13.74 11.53
C GLN A 172 -7.54 -12.50 10.75
N PRO A 173 -8.53 -11.74 10.23
CA PRO A 173 -8.25 -10.51 9.51
C PRO A 173 -7.59 -9.48 10.42
N ASN A 174 -6.59 -8.77 9.92
CA ASN A 174 -6.05 -7.57 10.55
C ASN A 174 -6.61 -6.35 9.82
N PHE A 175 -7.54 -5.63 10.46
CA PHE A 175 -8.15 -4.43 9.90
C PHE A 175 -7.34 -3.22 10.31
N GLU A 176 -6.93 -2.41 9.33
CA GLU A 176 -6.14 -1.20 9.56
C GLU A 176 -6.66 -0.03 8.74
N ILE A 177 -6.49 1.17 9.26
CA ILE A 177 -6.62 2.42 8.54
C ILE A 177 -5.31 3.19 8.68
N ASN A 178 -4.77 3.65 7.55
CA ASN A 178 -3.50 4.34 7.49
C ASN A 178 -3.62 5.61 6.66
N LEU A 179 -2.86 6.62 7.01
CA LEU A 179 -2.68 7.81 6.21
C LEU A 179 -1.46 7.65 5.29
N ASN A 180 -1.67 7.95 4.00
CA ASN A 180 -0.57 8.17 3.07
C ASN A 180 -0.43 9.69 2.86
N GLY A 181 0.19 10.35 3.83
CA GLY A 181 0.34 11.80 3.90
C GLY A 181 0.24 12.34 5.33
N SER A 182 -0.12 13.60 5.47
CA SER A 182 -0.26 14.28 6.75
C SER A 182 -1.68 14.17 7.31
N GLU A 183 -1.83 14.13 8.63
CA GLU A 183 -3.12 14.32 9.32
C GLU A 183 -3.64 15.75 9.19
N THR A 184 -2.78 16.69 8.83
CA THR A 184 -3.12 18.09 8.60
C THR A 184 -3.09 18.38 7.11
N VAL A 185 -4.14 19.04 6.60
CA VAL A 185 -4.31 19.36 5.18
C VAL A 185 -4.63 20.84 5.03
N CYS A 186 -3.83 21.53 4.25
CA CYS A 186 -4.05 22.94 3.94
C CYS A 186 -5.23 23.12 2.98
N SER A 187 -5.87 24.27 3.04
CA SER A 187 -6.93 24.66 2.11
C SER A 187 -6.57 24.37 0.65
N GLY A 188 -7.45 23.68 -0.06
CA GLY A 188 -7.25 23.28 -1.47
C GLY A 188 -6.33 22.08 -1.69
N SER A 189 -5.68 21.54 -0.65
CA SER A 189 -4.82 20.35 -0.75
C SER A 189 -5.61 19.07 -0.49
N THR A 190 -4.99 17.93 -0.80
CA THR A 190 -5.56 16.60 -0.64
C THR A 190 -4.68 15.70 0.21
N THR A 191 -5.28 14.70 0.86
CA THR A 191 -4.56 13.58 1.48
C THR A 191 -5.23 12.26 1.11
N THR A 192 -4.48 11.17 1.22
CA THR A 192 -4.98 9.82 0.89
C THR A 192 -5.10 8.99 2.15
N ILE A 193 -6.27 8.40 2.37
CA ILE A 193 -6.55 7.47 3.46
C ILE A 193 -6.67 6.07 2.86
N VAL A 194 -5.99 5.09 3.47
CA VAL A 194 -5.94 3.70 3.01
C VAL A 194 -6.48 2.79 4.09
N ALA A 195 -7.40 1.91 3.74
CA ALA A 195 -7.89 0.84 4.60
C ALA A 195 -7.36 -0.51 4.11
N SER A 196 -7.07 -1.43 5.02
CA SER A 196 -6.55 -2.76 4.70
C SER A 196 -7.17 -3.85 5.57
N GLY A 197 -6.92 -5.13 5.20
CA GLY A 197 -7.41 -6.31 5.93
C GLY A 197 -8.79 -6.80 5.53
N GLY A 198 -9.53 -6.07 4.67
CA GLY A 198 -10.87 -6.43 4.23
C GLY A 198 -10.94 -6.98 2.80
N GLY A 199 -12.03 -7.69 2.50
CA GLY A 199 -12.46 -8.04 1.15
C GLY A 199 -13.37 -6.98 0.51
N SER A 200 -13.97 -6.10 1.33
CA SER A 200 -14.77 -4.95 0.89
C SER A 200 -14.74 -3.82 1.90
N TYR A 201 -14.99 -2.60 1.42
CA TYR A 201 -14.91 -1.35 2.16
C TYR A 201 -16.13 -0.50 1.88
N LEU A 202 -16.56 0.30 2.86
CA LEU A 202 -17.58 1.34 2.68
C LEU A 202 -17.18 2.54 3.53
N TRP A 203 -16.75 3.61 2.87
CA TRP A 203 -16.36 4.86 3.51
C TRP A 203 -17.57 5.74 3.85
N SER A 204 -17.38 6.64 4.80
CA SER A 204 -18.38 7.68 5.14
C SER A 204 -18.68 8.62 3.98
N THR A 205 -17.83 8.68 2.99
CA THR A 205 -17.99 9.45 1.74
C THR A 205 -18.79 8.68 0.67
N GLY A 206 -19.06 7.38 0.90
CA GLY A 206 -19.81 6.50 0.00
C GLY A 206 -18.94 5.67 -0.94
N GLU A 207 -17.61 5.88 -1.01
CA GLU A 207 -16.70 5.08 -1.82
C GLU A 207 -16.53 3.67 -1.24
N THR A 208 -16.20 2.73 -2.13
CA THR A 208 -16.00 1.30 -1.79
C THR A 208 -14.61 0.78 -2.10
N SER A 209 -13.70 1.65 -2.52
CA SER A 209 -12.29 1.31 -2.78
C SER A 209 -11.49 1.14 -1.47
N ALA A 210 -10.37 0.43 -1.52
CA ALA A 210 -9.47 0.30 -0.38
C ALA A 210 -8.80 1.63 0.03
N SER A 211 -8.82 2.63 -0.85
CA SER A 211 -8.26 3.96 -0.57
C SER A 211 -9.16 5.06 -1.12
N ILE A 212 -9.18 6.20 -0.43
CA ILE A 212 -9.86 7.41 -0.85
C ILE A 212 -8.90 8.59 -0.82
N VAL A 213 -9.12 9.54 -1.74
CA VAL A 213 -8.44 10.84 -1.72
C VAL A 213 -9.45 11.87 -1.23
N VAL A 214 -9.10 12.59 -0.17
CA VAL A 214 -10.00 13.56 0.46
C VAL A 214 -9.41 14.96 0.44
N SER A 215 -10.30 15.97 0.27
CA SER A 215 -9.98 17.40 0.32
C SER A 215 -10.97 18.09 1.27
N PRO A 216 -10.75 17.99 2.58
CA PRO A 216 -11.64 18.59 3.56
C PRO A 216 -11.59 20.12 3.50
N THR A 217 -12.73 20.78 3.80
CA THR A 217 -12.84 22.25 3.95
C THR A 217 -12.99 22.66 5.41
N ALA A 218 -12.98 21.70 6.33
CA ALA A 218 -13.01 21.85 7.77
C ALA A 218 -12.46 20.58 8.42
N ASN A 219 -12.17 20.60 9.73
CA ASN A 219 -11.81 19.40 10.47
C ASN A 219 -12.86 18.32 10.28
N THR A 220 -12.47 17.20 9.69
CA THR A 220 -13.37 16.13 9.28
C THR A 220 -12.82 14.78 9.72
N THR A 221 -13.67 13.95 10.31
CA THR A 221 -13.34 12.55 10.60
C THR A 221 -13.94 11.66 9.53
N TYR A 222 -13.08 10.94 8.82
CA TYR A 222 -13.47 9.93 7.85
C TYR A 222 -13.54 8.58 8.54
N SER A 223 -14.60 7.82 8.26
CA SER A 223 -14.72 6.45 8.77
C SER A 223 -14.91 5.47 7.63
N VAL A 224 -14.50 4.22 7.88
CA VAL A 224 -14.65 3.12 6.94
C VAL A 224 -15.18 1.88 7.65
N ILE A 225 -16.20 1.27 7.08
CA ILE A 225 -16.63 -0.08 7.45
C ILE A 225 -15.82 -1.04 6.59
N ILE A 226 -15.04 -1.91 7.23
CA ILE A 226 -14.21 -2.93 6.60
C ILE A 226 -14.85 -4.29 6.85
N MET A 227 -15.06 -5.08 5.81
CA MET A 227 -15.67 -6.40 5.89
C MET A 227 -14.74 -7.47 5.29
N ASN A 228 -14.62 -8.63 5.96
CA ASN A 228 -13.92 -9.80 5.46
C ASN A 228 -14.67 -11.05 5.91
N GLY A 229 -15.38 -11.69 4.96
CA GLY A 229 -16.29 -12.78 5.28
C GLY A 229 -17.42 -12.32 6.21
N SER A 230 -17.59 -12.97 7.36
CA SER A 230 -18.54 -12.60 8.40
C SER A 230 -18.05 -11.49 9.32
N CYS A 231 -16.77 -11.13 9.26
CA CYS A 231 -16.18 -10.11 10.12
C CYS A 231 -16.37 -8.71 9.54
N SER A 232 -16.72 -7.76 10.41
CA SER A 232 -16.74 -6.35 10.08
C SER A 232 -16.24 -5.51 11.23
N THR A 233 -15.64 -4.38 10.90
CA THR A 233 -15.23 -3.36 11.87
C THR A 233 -15.42 -1.98 11.29
N THR A 234 -15.53 -0.97 12.14
CA THR A 234 -15.52 0.44 11.73
C THR A 234 -14.30 1.10 12.32
N LEU A 235 -13.45 1.64 11.45
CA LEU A 235 -12.30 2.43 11.85
C LEU A 235 -12.52 3.88 11.42
N SER A 236 -11.83 4.81 12.09
CA SER A 236 -11.97 6.25 11.84
C SER A 236 -10.62 6.94 11.86
N GLN A 237 -10.46 7.92 10.96
CA GLN A 237 -9.27 8.76 10.85
C GLN A 237 -9.68 10.23 10.85
N PRO A 238 -9.31 11.03 11.85
CA PRO A 238 -9.48 12.47 11.82
C PRO A 238 -8.46 13.11 10.86
N ILE A 239 -8.92 14.09 10.09
CA ILE A 239 -8.09 14.96 9.26
C ILE A 239 -8.35 16.39 9.70
N TYR A 240 -7.28 17.10 10.04
CA TYR A 240 -7.31 18.48 10.51
C TYR A 240 -7.09 19.43 9.34
N TYR A 241 -8.06 20.29 9.11
CA TYR A 241 -7.98 21.34 8.10
C TYR A 241 -7.20 22.53 8.64
N LEU A 242 -6.30 23.03 7.81
CA LEU A 242 -5.54 24.25 8.07
C LEU A 242 -5.91 25.28 7.01
N ASP A 243 -6.37 26.43 7.46
CA ASP A 243 -6.63 27.56 6.57
C ASP A 243 -5.31 28.21 6.13
N ILE A 244 -5.27 28.65 4.86
CA ILE A 244 -4.20 29.50 4.36
C ILE A 244 -4.57 30.94 4.76
N PRO A 245 -3.76 31.66 5.55
CA PRO A 245 -4.08 33.02 5.96
C PRO A 245 -4.38 33.92 4.75
N ALA A 246 -5.48 34.61 4.81
CA ALA A 246 -5.84 35.57 3.78
C ALA A 246 -4.86 36.75 3.83
N ALA A 247 -4.26 37.11 2.72
CA ALA A 247 -3.43 38.28 2.56
C ALA A 247 -3.64 38.87 1.17
N THR A 248 -3.57 40.19 1.08
CA THR A 248 -3.57 40.93 -0.18
C THR A 248 -2.15 41.38 -0.47
N ILE A 249 -1.73 41.26 -1.72
CA ILE A 249 -0.49 41.78 -2.22
C ILE A 249 -0.77 42.71 -3.40
N GLU A 250 0.07 43.68 -3.60
CA GLU A 250 0.10 44.43 -4.86
C GLU A 250 0.79 43.53 -5.90
N ASP A 251 0.12 43.30 -7.02
CA ASP A 251 0.55 42.32 -8.03
C ASP A 251 1.20 42.95 -9.26
N THR A 252 1.11 44.32 -9.42
CA THR A 252 1.62 45.03 -10.56
C THR A 252 2.33 46.29 -10.12
N PHE A 253 3.59 46.43 -10.52
CA PHE A 253 4.43 47.59 -10.24
C PHE A 253 4.96 48.18 -11.53
N TYR A 254 5.17 49.49 -11.51
CA TYR A 254 5.74 50.23 -12.63
C TYR A 254 7.02 50.91 -12.20
N VAL A 255 8.08 50.78 -12.97
CA VAL A 255 9.39 51.35 -12.64
C VAL A 255 10.13 51.84 -13.88
N ASN A 256 10.89 52.92 -13.74
CA ASN A 256 11.80 53.39 -14.81
C ASN A 256 13.09 52.55 -14.82
N PRO A 257 13.73 52.35 -15.99
CA PRO A 257 14.99 51.64 -16.09
C PRO A 257 16.04 52.16 -15.11
N GLY A 258 16.69 51.23 -14.37
CA GLY A 258 17.73 51.57 -13.41
C GLY A 258 17.25 52.11 -12.06
N ASN A 259 15.95 52.34 -11.89
CA ASN A 259 15.38 52.69 -10.59
C ASN A 259 15.00 51.39 -9.86
N TYR A 260 14.89 51.46 -8.53
CA TYR A 260 14.41 50.34 -7.74
C TYR A 260 12.92 50.46 -7.43
N VAL A 261 12.27 49.32 -7.26
CA VAL A 261 10.93 49.22 -6.71
C VAL A 261 10.95 48.20 -5.55
N GLU A 262 10.31 48.57 -4.43
CA GLU A 262 10.15 47.67 -3.31
C GLU A 262 8.96 46.73 -3.57
N LEU A 263 9.23 45.41 -3.48
CA LEU A 263 8.25 44.37 -3.57
C LEU A 263 8.00 43.77 -2.18
N SER A 264 6.74 43.50 -1.87
CA SER A 264 6.33 42.92 -0.59
C SER A 264 5.62 41.60 -0.81
N GLY A 265 6.11 40.54 -0.17
CA GLY A 265 5.35 39.31 0.02
C GLY A 265 4.19 39.49 1.00
N PRO A 266 3.25 38.56 1.06
CA PRO A 266 2.06 38.65 1.90
C PRO A 266 2.39 38.74 3.38
N ASP A 267 1.60 39.50 4.14
CA ASP A 267 1.75 39.65 5.58
C ASP A 267 1.33 38.38 6.35
N GLY A 268 1.98 38.13 7.49
CA GLY A 268 1.60 37.05 8.39
C GLY A 268 2.24 35.70 8.07
N TYR A 269 3.21 35.66 7.17
CA TYR A 269 3.98 34.47 6.82
C TYR A 269 5.37 34.49 7.49
N THR A 270 5.97 33.31 7.65
CA THR A 270 7.24 33.12 8.39
C THR A 270 8.45 32.95 7.49
N SER A 271 8.24 32.55 6.24
CA SER A 271 9.32 32.42 5.26
C SER A 271 8.84 32.80 3.87
N TYR A 272 9.78 33.25 3.04
CA TYR A 272 9.53 33.70 1.68
C TYR A 272 10.62 33.17 0.75
N THR A 273 10.25 32.88 -0.49
CA THR A 273 11.20 32.55 -1.56
C THR A 273 10.73 33.19 -2.85
N TRP A 274 11.54 34.09 -3.40
CA TRP A 274 11.28 34.81 -4.64
C TRP A 274 11.95 34.12 -5.82
N THR A 275 11.22 34.02 -6.93
CA THR A 275 11.75 33.50 -8.20
C THR A 275 11.22 34.32 -9.36
N PRO A 276 12.06 34.68 -10.37
CA PRO A 276 13.51 34.58 -10.38
C PRO A 276 14.18 35.44 -9.30
N TYR A 277 15.39 35.11 -8.89
CA TYR A 277 16.11 35.85 -7.82
C TYR A 277 17.06 36.93 -8.36
N GLN A 278 17.25 36.98 -9.69
CA GLN A 278 18.13 37.96 -10.33
C GLN A 278 17.58 39.38 -10.13
N ASN A 279 18.49 40.31 -9.87
CA ASN A 279 18.17 41.73 -9.68
C ASN A 279 17.32 42.05 -8.43
N LEU A 280 17.18 41.08 -7.52
CA LEU A 280 16.58 41.30 -6.21
C LEU A 280 17.65 41.55 -5.13
N SER A 281 17.37 42.44 -4.19
CA SER A 281 18.22 42.66 -3.03
C SER A 281 18.25 41.46 -2.07
N SER A 282 17.17 40.72 -1.99
CA SER A 282 17.02 39.47 -1.24
C SER A 282 15.98 38.59 -1.91
N PHE A 283 16.19 37.27 -1.88
CA PHE A 283 15.22 36.30 -2.39
C PHE A 283 14.49 35.53 -1.29
N SER A 284 14.78 35.81 -0.01
CA SER A 284 14.26 35.04 1.14
C SER A 284 13.64 35.92 2.24
N THR A 285 13.41 37.19 1.96
CA THR A 285 12.76 38.13 2.90
C THR A 285 11.39 38.54 2.39
N GLN A 286 10.50 38.97 3.29
CA GLN A 286 9.20 39.50 2.93
C GLN A 286 9.31 40.70 1.99
N LEU A 287 10.15 41.68 2.36
CA LEU A 287 10.45 42.86 1.56
C LEU A 287 11.74 42.64 0.77
N THR A 288 11.71 43.01 -0.51
CA THR A 288 12.86 42.96 -1.40
C THR A 288 12.80 44.12 -2.40
N ASN A 289 13.95 44.59 -2.85
CA ASN A 289 14.04 45.61 -3.89
C ASN A 289 14.44 44.98 -5.20
N PHE A 290 13.70 45.30 -6.27
CA PHE A 290 14.06 44.92 -7.62
C PHE A 290 14.69 46.11 -8.34
N ILE A 291 15.79 45.87 -9.06
CA ILE A 291 16.44 46.82 -9.96
C ILE A 291 16.66 46.11 -11.30
N GLY A 292 15.97 46.51 -12.34
CA GLY A 292 16.11 45.84 -13.63
C GLY A 292 15.77 46.75 -14.81
N ASP A 293 16.18 46.30 -15.99
CA ASP A 293 15.98 47.01 -17.25
C ASP A 293 14.93 46.35 -18.16
N SER A 294 14.23 45.35 -17.69
CA SER A 294 13.22 44.63 -18.44
C SER A 294 12.07 44.20 -17.53
N THR A 295 10.86 44.18 -18.10
CA THR A 295 9.67 43.65 -17.43
C THR A 295 9.93 42.23 -16.92
N THR A 296 9.66 42.00 -15.63
CA THR A 296 9.96 40.74 -14.98
C THR A 296 8.73 40.25 -14.19
N HIS A 297 8.43 38.95 -14.32
CA HIS A 297 7.41 38.29 -13.55
C HIS A 297 8.06 37.53 -12.37
N PHE A 298 7.60 37.77 -11.16
CA PHE A 298 8.06 37.11 -9.96
C PHE A 298 6.96 36.19 -9.41
N ASN A 299 7.37 35.07 -8.87
CA ASN A 299 6.55 34.28 -7.95
C ASN A 299 7.16 34.38 -6.55
N VAL A 300 6.32 34.62 -5.55
CA VAL A 300 6.71 34.58 -4.15
C VAL A 300 6.01 33.40 -3.48
N PHE A 301 6.81 32.41 -3.07
CA PHE A 301 6.38 31.29 -2.27
C PHE A 301 6.51 31.66 -0.80
N SER A 302 5.40 31.60 -0.06
CA SER A 302 5.34 32.03 1.33
C SER A 302 4.79 30.90 2.20
N THR A 303 5.45 30.62 3.33
CA THR A 303 5.01 29.60 4.29
C THR A 303 4.42 30.27 5.53
N ALA A 304 3.20 29.93 5.88
CA ALA A 304 2.51 30.44 7.06
C ALA A 304 3.02 29.75 8.36
N PRO A 305 2.76 30.32 9.56
CA PRO A 305 3.14 29.71 10.84
C PRO A 305 2.56 28.30 11.06
N ASN A 306 1.44 27.97 10.44
CA ASN A 306 0.81 26.65 10.48
C ASN A 306 1.38 25.66 9.46
N GLY A 307 2.41 26.05 8.68
CA GLY A 307 3.07 25.23 7.68
C GLY A 307 2.40 25.22 6.31
N CYS A 308 1.28 25.93 6.12
CA CYS A 308 0.65 26.03 4.81
C CYS A 308 1.40 26.99 3.89
N GLU A 309 1.47 26.62 2.62
CA GLU A 309 2.18 27.40 1.59
C GLU A 309 1.20 28.15 0.70
N ARG A 310 1.63 29.30 0.23
CA ARG A 310 0.94 30.16 -0.73
C ARG A 310 1.93 30.58 -1.81
N ASN A 311 1.46 30.70 -3.03
CA ASN A 311 2.21 31.20 -4.17
C ASN A 311 1.46 32.38 -4.78
N ASP A 312 2.10 33.54 -4.79
CA ASP A 312 1.58 34.74 -5.42
C ASP A 312 2.46 35.14 -6.61
N SER A 313 1.85 35.78 -7.60
CA SER A 313 2.55 36.29 -8.80
C SER A 313 2.55 37.81 -8.79
N ILE A 314 3.70 38.40 -9.04
CA ILE A 314 3.92 39.84 -9.11
C ILE A 314 4.59 40.14 -10.43
N VAL A 315 4.10 41.16 -11.14
CA VAL A 315 4.74 41.68 -12.35
C VAL A 315 5.32 43.05 -12.11
N VAL A 316 6.58 43.23 -12.46
CA VAL A 316 7.22 44.55 -12.51
C VAL A 316 7.39 44.96 -13.98
N ILE A 317 6.69 45.99 -14.37
CA ILE A 317 6.70 46.54 -15.73
C ILE A 317 7.72 47.65 -15.76
N VAL A 318 8.77 47.48 -16.58
CA VAL A 318 9.77 48.52 -16.80
C VAL A 318 9.29 49.44 -17.95
N ILE A 319 8.98 50.68 -17.59
CA ILE A 319 8.41 51.65 -18.52
C ILE A 319 9.53 52.25 -19.37
N ARG A 320 9.44 52.14 -20.68
CA ARG A 320 10.34 52.78 -21.63
C ARG A 320 9.53 53.50 -22.67
N PHE A 321 9.57 54.83 -22.65
CA PHE A 321 9.02 55.64 -23.69
C PHE A 321 10.14 56.29 -24.51
N ASP A 322 9.99 56.25 -25.81
CA ASP A 322 10.84 57.01 -26.74
C ASP A 322 10.23 58.42 -26.92
N VAL A 323 10.49 59.27 -25.92
CA VAL A 323 9.90 60.60 -25.88
C VAL A 323 10.62 61.51 -26.86
N PRO A 324 9.90 62.12 -27.85
CA PRO A 324 10.53 62.93 -28.87
C PRO A 324 11.16 64.20 -28.25
N THR A 325 12.36 64.54 -28.70
CA THR A 325 13.09 65.73 -28.30
C THR A 325 12.60 67.01 -28.95
N GLY A 326 11.65 66.92 -29.90
CA GLY A 326 10.98 68.01 -30.54
C GLY A 326 9.86 67.61 -31.45
N PHE A 327 8.95 68.52 -31.73
CA PHE A 327 7.87 68.37 -32.67
C PHE A 327 7.57 69.72 -33.36
N SER A 328 6.85 69.72 -34.47
CA SER A 328 6.68 70.90 -35.34
C SER A 328 5.19 71.18 -35.69
N PRO A 329 4.43 71.81 -34.78
CA PRO A 329 3.02 72.09 -34.97
C PRO A 329 2.82 73.28 -35.98
N ASN A 330 3.05 72.99 -37.28
CA ASN A 330 2.96 73.99 -38.40
C ASN A 330 1.76 73.68 -39.31
N GLY A 331 1.01 72.62 -39.09
CA GLY A 331 -0.19 72.24 -39.81
C GLY A 331 0.06 71.47 -41.13
N ASP A 332 1.26 70.89 -41.28
CA ASP A 332 1.61 70.09 -42.46
C ASP A 332 1.30 68.60 -42.34
N LEU A 333 0.72 68.20 -41.20
CA LEU A 333 0.37 66.79 -40.74
C LEU A 333 1.59 65.93 -40.47
N VAL A 334 2.77 66.52 -40.31
CA VAL A 334 4.00 65.77 -39.93
C VAL A 334 4.57 66.33 -38.65
N ASN A 335 4.57 65.51 -37.61
CA ASN A 335 5.02 65.80 -36.22
C ASN A 335 4.31 67.08 -35.66
N ASP A 336 3.05 67.29 -36.01
CA ASP A 336 2.24 68.36 -35.46
C ASP A 336 1.84 68.23 -34.02
N GLN A 337 1.93 67.01 -33.52
CA GLN A 337 1.60 66.65 -32.12
C GLN A 337 2.80 66.04 -31.37
N PHE A 338 2.81 66.18 -30.05
CA PHE A 338 3.78 65.58 -29.19
C PHE A 338 3.43 64.10 -28.97
N VAL A 339 3.86 63.27 -29.93
CA VAL A 339 3.53 61.82 -29.93
C VAL A 339 4.60 61.04 -29.20
N ILE A 340 4.21 60.32 -28.16
CA ILE A 340 5.06 59.44 -27.35
C ILE A 340 4.69 58.00 -27.68
N PRO A 341 5.49 57.28 -28.49
CA PRO A 341 5.16 55.91 -28.90
C PRO A 341 5.05 54.96 -27.72
N GLY A 342 4.01 54.12 -27.70
CA GLY A 342 3.77 53.12 -26.67
C GLY A 342 3.03 53.62 -25.42
N ILE A 343 2.63 54.90 -25.41
CA ILE A 343 1.89 55.50 -24.28
C ILE A 343 0.46 54.96 -24.19
N GLU A 344 -0.09 54.47 -25.29
CA GLU A 344 -1.47 54.03 -25.43
C GLU A 344 -1.78 52.78 -24.58
N ALA A 345 -0.72 52.07 -24.14
CA ALA A 345 -0.85 50.88 -23.27
C ALA A 345 -1.03 51.23 -21.78
N PHE A 346 -0.94 52.55 -21.45
CA PHE A 346 -0.92 53.01 -20.07
C PHE A 346 -1.87 54.17 -19.85
N ASP A 347 -2.35 54.33 -18.64
CA ASP A 347 -3.03 55.53 -18.20
C ASP A 347 -1.95 56.54 -17.74
N VAL A 348 -1.77 57.59 -18.54
CA VAL A 348 -0.60 58.46 -18.42
C VAL A 348 -1.02 59.90 -18.18
N GLN A 349 -0.43 60.51 -17.18
CA GLN A 349 -0.49 61.95 -16.98
C GLN A 349 0.71 62.63 -17.63
N VAL A 350 0.47 63.71 -18.35
CA VAL A 350 1.52 64.56 -18.93
C VAL A 350 1.31 65.97 -18.47
N THR A 351 2.36 66.53 -17.88
CA THR A 351 2.43 67.93 -17.53
C THR A 351 3.59 68.58 -18.26
N VAL A 352 3.38 69.73 -18.88
CA VAL A 352 4.43 70.46 -19.60
C VAL A 352 4.61 71.85 -19.00
N PHE A 353 5.87 72.23 -18.88
CA PHE A 353 6.30 73.47 -18.26
C PHE A 353 7.13 74.33 -19.26
N ASN A 354 7.00 75.64 -19.16
CA ASN A 354 7.90 76.57 -19.85
C ASN A 354 9.28 76.64 -19.17
N ARG A 355 10.21 77.42 -19.72
CA ARG A 355 11.58 77.62 -19.16
C ARG A 355 11.63 78.30 -17.80
N TRP A 356 10.53 78.90 -17.35
CA TRP A 356 10.41 79.54 -16.04
C TRP A 356 9.75 78.67 -14.99
N GLY A 357 9.31 77.42 -15.39
CA GLY A 357 8.66 76.46 -14.50
C GLY A 357 7.15 76.66 -14.42
N ASP A 358 6.56 77.52 -15.26
CA ASP A 358 5.08 77.64 -15.30
C ASP A 358 4.48 76.52 -16.11
N LYS A 359 3.37 75.91 -15.62
CA LYS A 359 2.64 74.87 -16.28
C LYS A 359 1.91 75.43 -17.50
N VAL A 360 2.17 74.90 -18.69
CA VAL A 360 1.57 75.36 -19.94
C VAL A 360 0.61 74.32 -20.53
N TYR A 361 0.73 73.04 -20.13
CA TYR A 361 -0.18 71.97 -20.54
C TYR A 361 -0.29 70.94 -19.43
N GLU A 362 -1.45 70.32 -19.31
CA GLU A 362 -1.70 69.21 -18.40
C GLU A 362 -2.82 68.31 -18.96
N SER A 363 -2.58 67.02 -18.88
CA SER A 363 -3.59 66.00 -19.19
C SER A 363 -3.45 64.87 -18.20
N ASP A 364 -4.56 64.44 -17.58
CA ASP A 364 -4.61 63.29 -16.69
C ASP A 364 -4.73 61.95 -17.45
N HIS A 365 -5.15 62.01 -18.74
CA HIS A 365 -5.26 60.87 -19.64
C HIS A 365 -4.73 61.29 -21.00
N TYR A 366 -3.43 61.30 -21.18
CA TYR A 366 -2.77 61.78 -22.38
C TYR A 366 -2.87 60.78 -23.51
N ASN A 367 -3.34 61.30 -24.70
CA ASN A 367 -3.60 60.49 -25.90
C ASN A 367 -2.77 60.93 -27.12
N ASN A 368 -1.55 61.42 -26.93
CA ASN A 368 -0.72 61.93 -28.03
C ASN A 368 -1.35 63.10 -28.81
N ASP A 369 -2.08 63.97 -28.11
CA ASP A 369 -2.95 64.99 -28.71
C ASP A 369 -2.48 66.44 -28.50
N TRP A 370 -1.39 66.65 -27.75
CA TRP A 370 -0.86 68.00 -27.52
C TRP A 370 -0.16 68.56 -28.78
N ASP A 371 -0.68 69.62 -29.28
CA ASP A 371 -0.21 70.31 -30.49
C ASP A 371 0.62 71.60 -30.25
N GLY A 372 1.16 71.73 -29.02
CA GLY A 372 1.92 72.90 -28.62
C GLY A 372 1.08 74.16 -28.42
N THR A 373 -0.22 74.00 -28.17
CA THR A 373 -1.09 75.08 -27.69
C THR A 373 -1.10 75.15 -26.18
N CYS A 374 -1.34 76.32 -25.61
CA CYS A 374 -1.48 76.50 -24.17
C CYS A 374 -2.85 76.00 -23.72
N GLY A 375 -2.83 75.01 -22.75
CA GLY A 375 -4.00 74.39 -22.17
C GLY A 375 -4.29 74.76 -20.71
N THR A 376 -3.64 75.80 -20.17
CA THR A 376 -3.80 76.22 -18.77
C THR A 376 -4.28 77.64 -18.62
N PRO A 377 -4.94 78.03 -17.52
CA PRO A 377 -5.37 79.39 -17.24
C PRO A 377 -4.25 80.44 -17.09
N LEU A 378 -3.00 79.96 -16.98
CA LEU A 378 -1.84 80.83 -16.83
C LEU A 378 -1.36 81.48 -18.17
N CYS A 379 -1.87 81.00 -19.30
CA CYS A 379 -1.56 81.56 -20.60
C CYS A 379 -2.47 82.77 -20.94
N ILE A 380 -1.92 83.84 -21.38
CA ILE A 380 -2.70 84.98 -21.94
C ILE A 380 -3.23 84.58 -23.36
N GLY A 381 -4.42 83.95 -23.37
CA GLY A 381 -5.05 83.47 -24.59
C GLY A 381 -4.72 81.99 -24.87
N ASN A 382 -5.71 81.16 -25.33
CA ASN A 382 -5.53 79.73 -25.71
C ASN A 382 -4.86 79.67 -27.11
N GLY A 383 -3.65 80.23 -27.25
CA GLY A 383 -2.95 80.29 -28.54
C GLY A 383 -1.72 79.37 -28.56
N PRO A 384 -1.10 79.26 -29.75
CA PRO A 384 0.12 78.47 -29.91
C PRO A 384 1.25 79.03 -29.01
N LEU A 385 1.95 78.17 -28.34
CA LEU A 385 3.12 78.49 -27.51
C LEU A 385 4.29 78.91 -28.42
N PRO A 386 5.16 79.80 -27.97
CA PRO A 386 6.35 80.22 -28.73
C PRO A 386 7.28 79.03 -29.05
N GLU A 387 8.05 79.15 -30.13
CA GLU A 387 9.18 78.26 -30.38
C GLU A 387 10.15 78.25 -29.22
N GLY A 388 10.64 77.05 -28.84
CA GLY A 388 11.58 76.95 -27.76
C GLY A 388 11.52 75.60 -27.03
N THR A 389 12.31 75.48 -25.96
CA THR A 389 12.39 74.30 -25.18
C THR A 389 11.37 74.32 -24.03
N TYR A 390 10.63 73.24 -23.92
CA TYR A 390 9.66 72.95 -22.85
C TYR A 390 10.07 71.72 -22.06
N TYR A 391 9.76 71.68 -20.80
CA TYR A 391 10.06 70.57 -19.93
C TYR A 391 8.78 69.79 -19.66
N TYR A 392 8.87 68.47 -19.68
CA TYR A 392 7.72 67.65 -19.40
C TYR A 392 7.95 66.76 -18.20
N SER A 393 6.89 66.41 -17.52
CA SER A 393 6.79 65.31 -16.56
C SER A 393 5.70 64.37 -17.04
N ILE A 394 6.07 63.12 -17.29
CA ILE A 394 5.20 62.02 -17.64
C ILE A 394 5.07 61.13 -16.44
N THR A 395 3.84 60.86 -15.96
CA THR A 395 3.58 60.02 -14.80
C THR A 395 2.72 58.84 -15.22
N VAL A 396 3.19 57.63 -14.89
CA VAL A 396 2.46 56.36 -15.03
C VAL A 396 2.43 55.71 -13.67
N SER A 397 1.25 55.54 -13.06
CA SER A 397 1.13 55.10 -11.67
C SER A 397 2.06 55.91 -10.74
N ASN A 398 3.02 55.23 -10.10
CA ASN A 398 3.99 55.84 -9.20
C ASN A 398 5.35 56.17 -9.88
N SER A 399 5.49 55.96 -11.18
CA SER A 399 6.72 56.21 -11.94
C SER A 399 6.64 57.53 -12.68
N GLN A 400 7.67 58.37 -12.53
CA GLN A 400 7.77 59.68 -13.19
C GLN A 400 8.99 59.71 -14.12
N ILE A 401 8.79 60.24 -15.32
CA ILE A 401 9.81 60.46 -16.36
C ILE A 401 9.84 61.93 -16.69
N ASP A 402 10.93 62.58 -16.39
CA ASP A 402 11.13 63.99 -16.68
C ASP A 402 12.08 64.18 -17.85
N GLY A 403 11.84 65.20 -18.63
CA GLY A 403 12.68 65.51 -19.79
C GLY A 403 12.34 66.87 -20.43
N PHE A 404 12.77 67.02 -21.66
CA PHE A 404 12.46 68.22 -22.43
C PHE A 404 12.06 67.89 -23.88
N THR A 405 11.28 68.75 -24.49
CA THR A 405 10.96 68.75 -25.89
C THR A 405 11.06 70.14 -26.47
N THR A 406 11.27 70.26 -27.78
CA THR A 406 11.41 71.52 -28.42
C THR A 406 10.26 71.74 -29.45
N ILE A 407 9.56 72.87 -29.37
CA ILE A 407 8.57 73.27 -30.34
C ILE A 407 9.30 74.11 -31.44
N LYS A 408 9.14 73.69 -32.72
CA LYS A 408 9.57 74.40 -33.92
C LYS A 408 8.38 74.55 -34.83
N ARG A 409 8.25 75.70 -35.54
CA ARG A 409 7.17 75.94 -36.49
C ARG A 409 7.69 76.37 -37.84
#